data_af24e164bd83146d890d05d637c6137a
#
_entry.id   af24e164bd83146d890d05d637c6137a
#
_cell.length_a   1.000
_cell.length_b   1.000
_cell.length_c   1.000
_cell.angle_alpha   90.00
_cell.angle_beta   90.00
_cell.angle_gamma   90.00
#
_symmetry.space_group_name_H-M   'P 1'
#
loop_
_entity.id
_entity.type
_entity.pdbx_description
1 polymer ?
#
loop_
_entity_poly.entity_id
_entity_poly.type
_entity_poly.pdbx_seq_one_letter_code
_entity_poly.pdbx_strand_id
1 'polypeptide(L)'
;MVKALFSKQDDSANSRAALPQPSLGFESFRSMDRMLAAATGQATGGLSPAALAHAYIDWAMHLAAAPGKRMELAWKGMEKASRLVAHTAAATLRPDMPSCIEPLPGDSRFEAEEWKTPPFCFLAQAFLLQQQWWHNVTNEVPGVTPHDEHVVSFMTRQILDVFSPSNSPFTNPEVIAETMRSGGTNFLTGYQNWLEDVQRTALRQPPVGAEEFEVGGNLAVTPGEVVYRNELMELIQYRPATDEVAAEPILIVPAWIMKYYILDLSPENSLIRYLVEQGFTVFCISWRNPEAKDRDLGLDDYRRLGVMAALDAVNAVVPGRKVHATGYCLGGTLLSIAAALMAHADDDRLASFTLLAAQTDFSEPGELGLFIDHSQMHFLDGIMWNRGYLSADQMAGAFQMLRTNDLVWSRHVHDYLMGNRESMFDLMAWNADSTRMPYRMHSEYLRRLYLDNELAEGSYLVEGRPAAVQNIRAPMFVVSTERDHVAPWPSVYKIHYLSDADVTFVLTSGGHNAGIVSEPGHRGRRYRIAYKRYDDLCRTPEEWLEAAERKDGSWWISWVEWLLQHSDEQRVAPPAMGAAKKGYRPLGEAPGTYVLAR
;
A
#
# COMPACT_ATOMS: atom_id res chain seq x y z
N MET A 1 29.06 44.68 32.19
CA MET A 1 30.37 44.32 31.62
C MET A 1 30.27 42.99 30.85
N VAL A 2 29.29 42.89 29.94
CA VAL A 2 29.11 41.78 28.97
C VAL A 2 28.39 42.40 27.75
N LYS A 3 29.09 43.26 27.02
CA LYS A 3 28.58 43.89 25.78
C LYS A 3 29.77 44.42 24.98
N ALA A 4 30.63 43.53 24.49
CA ALA A 4 31.67 43.86 23.51
C ALA A 4 32.42 42.59 23.05
N LEU A 5 31.74 41.63 22.37
CA LEU A 5 32.43 40.52 21.71
C LEU A 5 31.64 39.94 20.52
N PHE A 6 30.78 40.75 19.89
CA PHE A 6 30.17 40.38 18.60
C PHE A 6 30.18 41.59 17.65
N SER A 7 31.34 41.90 17.11
CA SER A 7 31.46 42.72 15.90
C SER A 7 32.78 42.39 15.20
N LYS A 8 32.77 41.37 14.40
CA LYS A 8 33.54 41.23 13.15
C LYS A 8 32.82 40.23 12.28
N GLN A 9 31.95 40.72 11.42
CA GLN A 9 31.58 40.04 10.22
C GLN A 9 32.82 40.05 9.31
N ASP A 10 33.42 38.85 9.12
CA ASP A 10 34.31 38.62 8.01
C ASP A 10 33.42 38.14 6.84
N ASP A 11 33.27 39.05 5.88
CA ASP A 11 32.84 38.73 4.51
C ASP A 11 33.92 37.85 3.84
N SER A 12 33.97 36.59 4.17
CA SER A 12 34.67 35.58 3.36
C SER A 12 33.66 34.84 2.53
N ALA A 13 33.60 35.27 1.28
CA ALA A 13 32.85 34.67 0.19
C ALA A 13 32.78 33.17 0.28
N ASN A 14 31.56 32.71 0.19
CA ASN A 14 31.09 31.34 0.07
C ASN A 14 31.65 30.72 -1.22
N SER A 15 32.94 30.35 -1.28
CA SER A 15 33.47 29.43 -2.25
C SER A 15 33.17 28.01 -1.77
N ARG A 16 31.94 27.54 -1.98
CA ARG A 16 31.72 26.10 -2.06
C ARG A 16 32.64 25.61 -3.17
N ALA A 17 33.78 25.05 -2.80
CA ALA A 17 34.63 24.33 -3.71
C ALA A 17 33.74 23.30 -4.42
N ALA A 18 33.51 23.50 -5.73
CA ALA A 18 32.83 22.54 -6.56
C ALA A 18 33.58 21.22 -6.36
N LEU A 19 32.90 20.21 -5.86
CA LEU A 19 33.45 18.86 -5.78
C LEU A 19 33.98 18.52 -7.18
N PRO A 20 35.21 18.01 -7.31
CA PRO A 20 35.77 17.70 -8.60
C PRO A 20 34.83 16.74 -9.32
N GLN A 21 34.43 17.08 -10.54
CA GLN A 21 33.63 16.17 -11.35
C GLN A 21 34.38 14.84 -11.47
N PRO A 22 33.72 13.70 -11.24
CA PRO A 22 34.39 12.41 -11.32
C PRO A 22 35.01 12.22 -12.70
N SER A 23 36.30 11.90 -12.74
CA SER A 23 36.98 11.57 -13.97
C SER A 23 36.35 10.32 -14.61
N LEU A 24 36.38 10.18 -15.92
CA LEU A 24 35.83 9.05 -16.69
C LEU A 24 36.18 7.66 -16.10
N GLY A 25 37.32 7.52 -15.39
CA GLY A 25 37.71 6.28 -14.73
C GLY A 25 36.86 5.92 -13.47
N PHE A 26 36.39 6.90 -12.71
CA PHE A 26 35.57 6.62 -11.51
C PHE A 26 34.12 6.24 -11.86
N GLU A 27 33.60 6.71 -12.97
CA GLU A 27 32.28 6.30 -13.48
C GLU A 27 32.24 4.81 -13.82
N SER A 28 33.33 4.27 -14.36
CA SER A 28 33.45 2.84 -14.67
C SER A 28 33.39 1.96 -13.41
N PHE A 29 34.03 2.37 -12.30
CA PHE A 29 33.94 1.64 -11.04
C PHE A 29 32.55 1.68 -10.43
N ARG A 30 31.91 2.83 -10.41
CA ARG A 30 30.50 2.95 -9.97
C ARG A 30 29.55 2.11 -10.82
N SER A 31 29.82 1.96 -12.10
CA SER A 31 29.03 1.10 -12.98
C SER A 31 29.18 -0.39 -12.61
N MET A 32 30.37 -0.83 -12.14
CA MET A 32 30.57 -2.18 -11.64
C MET A 32 29.74 -2.44 -10.37
N ASP A 33 29.74 -1.49 -9.43
CA ASP A 33 28.93 -1.59 -8.19
C ASP A 33 27.43 -1.71 -8.51
N ARG A 34 26.95 -0.91 -9.47
CA ARG A 34 25.55 -0.95 -9.93
C ARG A 34 25.21 -2.27 -10.64
N MET A 35 26.11 -2.80 -11.47
CA MET A 35 25.90 -4.11 -12.10
C MET A 35 25.85 -5.24 -11.07
N LEU A 36 26.71 -5.19 -10.06
CA LEU A 36 26.70 -6.15 -8.96
C LEU A 36 25.40 -6.04 -8.16
N ALA A 37 24.96 -4.83 -7.81
CA ALA A 37 23.70 -4.61 -7.14
C ALA A 37 22.51 -5.14 -7.95
N ALA A 38 22.49 -4.91 -9.28
CA ALA A 38 21.45 -5.41 -10.15
C ALA A 38 21.42 -6.94 -10.22
N ALA A 39 22.59 -7.60 -10.33
CA ALA A 39 22.69 -9.05 -10.35
C ALA A 39 22.28 -9.67 -9.00
N THR A 40 22.76 -9.09 -7.89
CA THR A 40 22.40 -9.51 -6.54
C THR A 40 20.90 -9.32 -6.29
N GLY A 41 20.32 -8.19 -6.72
CA GLY A 41 18.91 -7.90 -6.56
C GLY A 41 17.97 -8.87 -7.26
N GLN A 42 18.41 -9.45 -8.38
CA GLN A 42 17.65 -10.53 -9.03
C GLN A 42 17.62 -11.81 -8.18
N ALA A 43 18.73 -12.12 -7.49
CA ALA A 43 18.82 -13.31 -6.64
C ALA A 43 18.14 -13.14 -5.28
N THR A 44 18.07 -11.91 -4.75
CA THR A 44 17.52 -11.60 -3.41
C THR A 44 16.11 -11.03 -3.45
N GLY A 45 15.46 -10.97 -4.62
CA GLY A 45 14.14 -10.34 -4.75
C GLY A 45 14.14 -8.83 -4.47
N GLY A 46 15.30 -8.16 -4.62
CA GLY A 46 15.44 -6.72 -4.36
C GLY A 46 15.86 -6.35 -2.94
N LEU A 47 16.08 -7.32 -2.05
CA LEU A 47 16.57 -7.07 -0.69
C LEU A 47 18.08 -6.89 -0.67
N SER A 48 18.54 -5.89 0.06
CA SER A 48 19.97 -5.64 0.31
C SER A 48 20.54 -6.66 1.28
N PRO A 49 21.48 -7.53 0.87
CA PRO A 49 22.15 -8.43 1.82
C PRO A 49 22.90 -7.68 2.93
N ALA A 50 23.41 -6.48 2.62
CA ALA A 50 24.13 -5.67 3.60
C ALA A 50 23.17 -5.10 4.67
N ALA A 51 21.96 -4.64 4.31
CA ALA A 51 20.97 -4.20 5.27
C ALA A 51 20.54 -5.33 6.21
N LEU A 52 20.24 -6.51 5.65
CA LEU A 52 19.89 -7.68 6.46
C LEU A 52 21.04 -8.12 7.39
N ALA A 53 22.27 -8.17 6.87
CA ALA A 53 23.43 -8.53 7.68
C ALA A 53 23.65 -7.53 8.82
N HIS A 54 23.46 -6.24 8.59
CA HIS A 54 23.56 -5.20 9.61
C HIS A 54 22.56 -5.44 10.74
N ALA A 55 21.28 -5.61 10.42
CA ALA A 55 20.24 -5.85 11.41
C ALA A 55 20.51 -7.12 12.25
N TYR A 56 20.92 -8.21 11.60
CA TYR A 56 21.26 -9.45 12.32
C TYR A 56 22.51 -9.32 13.19
N ILE A 57 23.54 -8.59 12.77
CA ILE A 57 24.76 -8.35 13.54
C ILE A 57 24.43 -7.46 14.75
N ASP A 58 23.68 -6.40 14.57
CA ASP A 58 23.24 -5.51 15.66
C ASP A 58 22.49 -6.31 16.74
N TRP A 59 21.47 -7.05 16.35
CA TRP A 59 20.70 -7.92 17.24
C TRP A 59 21.59 -8.96 17.94
N ALA A 60 22.44 -9.68 17.21
CA ALA A 60 23.24 -10.76 17.76
C ALA A 60 24.27 -10.26 18.77
N MET A 61 24.91 -9.13 18.50
CA MET A 61 25.89 -8.52 19.41
C MET A 61 25.23 -8.04 20.70
N HIS A 62 24.10 -7.38 20.61
CA HIS A 62 23.35 -6.92 21.78
C HIS A 62 22.80 -8.08 22.61
N LEU A 63 22.24 -9.11 21.98
CA LEU A 63 21.77 -10.31 22.68
C LEU A 63 22.94 -11.06 23.36
N ALA A 64 24.11 -11.13 22.72
CA ALA A 64 25.30 -11.73 23.32
C ALA A 64 25.80 -10.96 24.55
N ALA A 65 25.66 -9.62 24.51
CA ALA A 65 26.01 -8.73 25.62
C ALA A 65 24.97 -8.65 26.74
N ALA A 66 23.76 -9.24 26.56
CA ALA A 66 22.64 -9.18 27.49
C ALA A 66 22.41 -10.52 28.23
N PRO A 67 23.22 -10.87 29.29
CA PRO A 67 23.06 -12.13 29.99
C PRO A 67 21.71 -12.30 30.68
N GLY A 68 21.13 -11.21 31.20
CA GLY A 68 19.80 -11.22 31.81
C GLY A 68 18.71 -11.63 30.80
N LYS A 69 18.71 -11.04 29.60
CA LYS A 69 17.77 -11.41 28.52
C LYS A 69 17.96 -12.89 28.12
N ARG A 70 19.19 -13.37 28.00
CA ARG A 70 19.44 -14.79 27.69
C ARG A 70 18.90 -15.73 28.75
N MET A 71 19.03 -15.38 30.05
CA MET A 71 18.45 -16.16 31.15
C MET A 71 16.92 -16.15 31.11
N GLU A 72 16.31 -14.99 30.86
CA GLU A 72 14.87 -14.86 30.63
C GLU A 72 14.39 -15.76 29.50
N LEU A 73 15.08 -15.75 28.36
CA LEU A 73 14.75 -16.57 27.19
C LEU A 73 14.87 -18.06 27.49
N ALA A 74 15.92 -18.49 28.23
CA ALA A 74 16.04 -19.86 28.69
C ALA A 74 14.88 -20.28 29.60
N TRP A 75 14.50 -19.41 30.55
CA TRP A 75 13.34 -19.64 31.43
C TRP A 75 12.03 -19.72 30.63
N LYS A 76 11.74 -18.75 29.75
CA LYS A 76 10.57 -18.77 28.87
C LYS A 76 10.55 -20.01 27.96
N GLY A 77 11.72 -20.49 27.50
CA GLY A 77 11.81 -21.72 26.73
C GLY A 77 11.41 -22.96 27.54
N MET A 78 11.90 -23.07 28.78
CA MET A 78 11.52 -24.17 29.69
C MET A 78 10.04 -24.11 30.06
N GLU A 79 9.49 -22.92 30.32
CA GLU A 79 8.06 -22.71 30.59
C GLU A 79 7.20 -23.19 29.43
N LYS A 80 7.53 -22.79 28.19
CA LYS A 80 6.81 -23.20 26.98
C LYS A 80 6.91 -24.71 26.74
N ALA A 81 8.08 -25.29 26.94
CA ALA A 81 8.28 -26.74 26.82
C ALA A 81 7.45 -27.50 27.88
N SER A 82 7.46 -27.06 29.14
CA SER A 82 6.64 -27.67 30.21
C SER A 82 5.15 -27.53 29.94
N ARG A 83 4.72 -26.38 29.44
CA ARG A 83 3.33 -26.10 29.05
C ARG A 83 2.87 -27.04 27.92
N LEU A 84 3.72 -27.25 26.90
CA LEU A 84 3.43 -28.19 25.82
C LEU A 84 3.31 -29.64 26.33
N VAL A 85 4.27 -30.09 27.16
CA VAL A 85 4.25 -31.44 27.74
C VAL A 85 3.01 -31.66 28.61
N ALA A 86 2.71 -30.71 29.49
CA ALA A 86 1.51 -30.79 30.34
C ALA A 86 0.21 -30.83 29.53
N HIS A 87 0.11 -29.97 28.50
CA HIS A 87 -1.03 -29.95 27.59
C HIS A 87 -1.17 -31.27 26.83
N THR A 88 -0.08 -31.77 26.24
CA THR A 88 -0.10 -33.04 25.48
C THR A 88 -0.55 -34.22 26.36
N ALA A 89 0.00 -34.30 27.59
CA ALA A 89 -0.39 -35.34 28.54
C ALA A 89 -1.87 -35.23 28.95
N ALA A 90 -2.35 -34.03 29.20
CA ALA A 90 -3.74 -33.79 29.60
C ALA A 90 -4.73 -34.00 28.45
N ALA A 91 -4.41 -33.53 27.24
CA ALA A 91 -5.25 -33.68 26.03
C ALA A 91 -5.35 -35.15 25.58
N THR A 92 -4.35 -35.98 25.85
CA THR A 92 -4.43 -37.44 25.62
C THR A 92 -5.50 -38.10 26.52
N LEU A 93 -5.73 -37.55 27.71
CA LEU A 93 -6.74 -38.05 28.66
C LEU A 93 -8.11 -37.34 28.54
N ARG A 94 -8.11 -36.12 28.00
CA ARG A 94 -9.30 -35.27 27.81
C ARG A 94 -9.24 -34.57 26.44
N PRO A 95 -9.83 -35.16 25.40
CA PRO A 95 -9.80 -34.62 24.04
C PRO A 95 -10.39 -33.20 23.92
N ASP A 96 -11.31 -32.81 24.82
CA ASP A 96 -12.00 -31.50 24.81
C ASP A 96 -11.20 -30.39 25.50
N MET A 97 -9.94 -30.61 25.77
CA MET A 97 -9.11 -29.63 26.46
C MET A 97 -8.81 -28.43 25.55
N PRO A 98 -8.98 -27.17 26.05
CA PRO A 98 -8.68 -26.00 25.25
C PRO A 98 -7.20 -25.93 24.89
N SER A 99 -6.90 -25.29 23.77
CA SER A 99 -5.54 -25.03 23.29
C SER A 99 -4.67 -24.40 24.38
N CYS A 100 -3.40 -24.77 24.46
CA CYS A 100 -2.49 -24.13 25.42
C CYS A 100 -1.94 -22.80 24.91
N ILE A 101 -2.05 -22.53 23.62
CA ILE A 101 -1.74 -21.25 22.98
C ILE A 101 -2.70 -21.05 21.79
N GLU A 102 -3.23 -19.83 21.65
CA GLU A 102 -4.04 -19.44 20.51
C GLU A 102 -3.17 -18.82 19.42
N PRO A 103 -3.51 -19.01 18.13
CA PRO A 103 -2.87 -18.29 17.02
C PRO A 103 -3.00 -16.77 17.19
N LEU A 104 -2.12 -16.01 16.55
CA LEU A 104 -2.26 -14.55 16.48
C LEU A 104 -3.56 -14.17 15.75
N PRO A 105 -4.18 -13.02 16.08
CA PRO A 105 -5.35 -12.54 15.36
C PRO A 105 -5.10 -12.48 13.86
N GLY A 106 -5.97 -13.14 13.07
CA GLY A 106 -5.86 -13.23 11.63
C GLY A 106 -5.00 -14.38 11.09
N ASP A 107 -4.40 -15.20 11.96
CA ASP A 107 -3.70 -16.43 11.55
C ASP A 107 -4.68 -17.61 11.52
N SER A 108 -5.21 -17.91 10.35
CA SER A 108 -6.23 -18.95 10.12
C SER A 108 -5.65 -20.35 9.79
N ARG A 109 -4.33 -20.52 9.80
CA ARG A 109 -3.67 -21.77 9.37
C ARG A 109 -4.09 -23.03 10.13
N PHE A 110 -4.56 -22.88 11.37
CA PHE A 110 -4.91 -23.98 12.28
C PHE A 110 -6.38 -23.95 12.73
N GLU A 111 -7.26 -23.26 11.98
CA GLU A 111 -8.68 -23.11 12.35
C GLU A 111 -9.54 -24.33 11.99
N ALA A 112 -9.17 -25.09 10.96
CA ALA A 112 -9.94 -26.23 10.52
C ALA A 112 -10.05 -27.31 11.62
N GLU A 113 -11.18 -28.03 11.65
CA GLU A 113 -11.50 -29.02 12.70
C GLU A 113 -10.46 -30.16 12.76
N GLU A 114 -9.86 -30.50 11.61
CA GLU A 114 -8.84 -31.52 11.51
C GLU A 114 -7.62 -31.22 12.39
N TRP A 115 -7.28 -29.93 12.56
CA TRP A 115 -6.18 -29.50 13.42
C TRP A 115 -6.46 -29.67 14.92
N LYS A 116 -7.71 -29.87 15.33
CA LYS A 116 -8.09 -30.08 16.73
C LYS A 116 -7.86 -31.52 17.20
N THR A 117 -7.55 -32.43 16.28
CA THR A 117 -7.38 -33.86 16.59
C THR A 117 -5.90 -34.24 16.74
N PRO A 118 -5.55 -35.19 17.68
CA PRO A 118 -4.20 -35.75 17.74
C PRO A 118 -3.82 -36.53 16.45
N PRO A 119 -2.56 -36.46 15.98
CA PRO A 119 -1.42 -35.75 16.58
C PRO A 119 -1.31 -34.27 16.14
N PHE A 120 -2.20 -33.80 15.25
CA PHE A 120 -2.09 -32.49 14.57
C PHE A 120 -2.22 -31.33 15.54
N CYS A 121 -3.09 -31.42 16.53
CA CYS A 121 -3.21 -30.40 17.57
C CYS A 121 -1.88 -30.18 18.33
N PHE A 122 -1.10 -31.24 18.57
CA PHE A 122 0.20 -31.11 19.22
C PHE A 122 1.23 -30.44 18.32
N LEU A 123 1.20 -30.72 17.02
CA LEU A 123 2.08 -30.09 16.04
C LEU A 123 1.78 -28.57 15.94
N ALA A 124 0.51 -28.21 15.85
CA ALA A 124 0.08 -26.81 15.83
C ALA A 124 0.51 -26.08 17.10
N GLN A 125 0.24 -26.65 18.29
CA GLN A 125 0.59 -26.05 19.58
C GLN A 125 2.13 -25.92 19.75
N ALA A 126 2.89 -26.93 19.33
CA ALA A 126 4.36 -26.88 19.36
C ALA A 126 4.91 -25.76 18.47
N PHE A 127 4.38 -25.63 17.26
CA PHE A 127 4.77 -24.59 16.31
C PHE A 127 4.44 -23.19 16.84
N LEU A 128 3.24 -22.96 17.34
CA LEU A 128 2.81 -21.67 17.92
C LEU A 128 3.64 -21.27 19.14
N LEU A 129 3.97 -22.23 20.03
CA LEU A 129 4.86 -21.97 21.16
C LEU A 129 6.29 -21.64 20.70
N GLN A 130 6.77 -22.30 19.64
CA GLN A 130 8.06 -22.00 19.04
C GLN A 130 8.06 -20.59 18.40
N GLN A 131 7.02 -20.22 17.67
CA GLN A 131 6.88 -18.86 17.13
C GLN A 131 6.89 -17.81 18.27
N GLN A 132 6.13 -18.05 19.33
CA GLN A 132 6.11 -17.16 20.49
C GLN A 132 7.48 -17.07 21.18
N TRP A 133 8.23 -18.16 21.24
CA TRP A 133 9.58 -18.14 21.81
C TRP A 133 10.55 -17.32 20.95
N TRP A 134 10.53 -17.52 19.64
CA TRP A 134 11.35 -16.73 18.70
C TRP A 134 10.96 -15.26 18.71
N HIS A 135 9.68 -14.94 18.83
CA HIS A 135 9.25 -13.54 19.03
C HIS A 135 9.92 -12.92 20.26
N ASN A 136 9.99 -13.64 21.40
CA ASN A 136 10.70 -13.14 22.58
C ASN A 136 12.23 -13.03 22.36
N VAL A 137 12.82 -13.89 21.52
CA VAL A 137 14.26 -13.88 21.21
C VAL A 137 14.61 -12.66 20.35
N THR A 138 13.73 -12.27 19.46
CA THR A 138 14.00 -11.21 18.48
C THR A 138 13.49 -9.84 18.91
N ASN A 139 12.68 -9.75 19.97
CA ASN A 139 12.11 -8.50 20.46
C ASN A 139 12.57 -8.17 21.88
N GLU A 140 12.54 -6.88 22.20
CA GLU A 140 12.92 -6.34 23.52
C GLU A 140 14.38 -6.70 23.92
N VAL A 141 15.28 -6.76 22.95
CA VAL A 141 16.72 -6.95 23.21
C VAL A 141 17.34 -5.59 23.52
N PRO A 142 17.88 -5.39 24.75
CA PRO A 142 18.39 -4.07 25.15
C PRO A 142 19.50 -3.58 24.22
N GLY A 143 19.33 -2.39 23.66
CA GLY A 143 20.33 -1.71 22.83
C GLY A 143 20.15 -1.89 21.32
N VAL A 144 19.35 -2.85 20.88
CA VAL A 144 18.99 -3.02 19.45
C VAL A 144 18.13 -1.83 19.00
N THR A 145 18.36 -1.33 17.80
CA THR A 145 17.51 -0.27 17.24
C THR A 145 16.12 -0.81 16.94
N PRO A 146 15.04 0.00 17.08
CA PRO A 146 13.68 -0.46 16.76
C PRO A 146 13.54 -0.98 15.32
N HIS A 147 14.23 -0.36 14.37
CA HIS A 147 14.22 -0.82 12.97
C HIS A 147 14.83 -2.22 12.82
N ASP A 148 16.05 -2.41 13.37
CA ASP A 148 16.75 -3.70 13.26
C ASP A 148 16.01 -4.81 14.00
N GLU A 149 15.41 -4.49 15.16
CA GLU A 149 14.55 -5.42 15.90
C GLU A 149 13.38 -5.90 15.05
N HIS A 150 12.67 -4.98 14.39
CA HIS A 150 11.55 -5.30 13.52
C HIS A 150 12.00 -6.13 12.31
N VAL A 151 13.11 -5.78 11.65
CA VAL A 151 13.67 -6.54 10.51
C VAL A 151 14.00 -7.96 10.94
N VAL A 152 14.73 -8.15 12.05
CA VAL A 152 15.12 -9.49 12.53
C VAL A 152 13.89 -10.31 12.95
N SER A 153 12.93 -9.69 13.64
CA SER A 153 11.68 -10.34 14.05
C SER A 153 10.87 -10.80 12.83
N PHE A 154 10.69 -9.93 11.86
CA PHE A 154 9.96 -10.23 10.62
C PHE A 154 10.63 -11.36 9.82
N MET A 155 11.92 -11.24 9.54
CA MET A 155 12.66 -12.26 8.77
C MET A 155 12.72 -13.61 9.49
N THR A 156 12.86 -13.61 10.82
CA THR A 156 12.79 -14.84 11.62
C THR A 156 11.43 -15.50 11.50
N ARG A 157 10.36 -14.72 11.54
CA ARG A 157 8.98 -15.23 11.32
C ARG A 157 8.84 -15.84 9.92
N GLN A 158 9.36 -15.19 8.87
CA GLN A 158 9.35 -15.75 7.51
C GLN A 158 10.06 -17.11 7.45
N ILE A 159 11.22 -17.24 8.10
CA ILE A 159 11.97 -18.50 8.16
C ILE A 159 11.16 -19.58 8.90
N LEU A 160 10.52 -19.24 10.02
CA LEU A 160 9.69 -20.19 10.77
C LEU A 160 8.48 -20.65 9.95
N ASP A 161 7.86 -19.75 9.19
CA ASP A 161 6.70 -20.07 8.37
C ASP A 161 7.02 -21.08 7.25
N VAL A 162 8.28 -21.10 6.73
CA VAL A 162 8.74 -22.17 5.81
C VAL A 162 8.56 -23.57 6.45
N PHE A 163 8.80 -23.67 7.76
CA PHE A 163 8.73 -24.93 8.53
C PHE A 163 7.38 -25.13 9.22
N SER A 164 6.36 -24.34 8.89
CA SER A 164 5.04 -24.52 9.46
C SER A 164 4.48 -25.91 9.12
N PRO A 165 3.91 -26.62 10.10
CA PRO A 165 3.28 -27.91 9.83
C PRO A 165 2.12 -27.82 8.84
N SER A 166 1.51 -26.63 8.67
CA SER A 166 0.47 -26.40 7.66
C SER A 166 0.99 -26.47 6.22
N ASN A 167 2.28 -26.23 6.00
CA ASN A 167 2.89 -26.14 4.67
C ASN A 167 3.45 -27.48 4.16
N SER A 168 3.37 -28.55 4.97
CA SER A 168 3.92 -29.86 4.63
C SER A 168 2.79 -30.87 4.32
N PRO A 169 2.91 -31.64 3.24
CA PRO A 169 1.91 -32.66 2.89
C PRO A 169 1.84 -33.81 3.92
N PHE A 170 2.86 -33.95 4.79
CA PHE A 170 2.92 -35.03 5.78
C PHE A 170 2.38 -34.63 7.15
N THR A 171 2.22 -33.33 7.41
CA THR A 171 1.82 -32.80 8.71
C THR A 171 0.54 -31.96 8.64
N ASN A 172 0.09 -31.60 7.46
CA ASN A 172 -1.17 -30.88 7.27
C ASN A 172 -2.34 -31.89 7.18
N PRO A 173 -3.25 -31.90 8.18
CA PRO A 173 -4.36 -32.87 8.21
C PRO A 173 -5.36 -32.68 7.07
N GLU A 174 -5.57 -31.45 6.59
CA GLU A 174 -6.47 -31.15 5.47
C GLU A 174 -5.92 -31.76 4.17
N VAL A 175 -4.61 -31.60 3.92
CA VAL A 175 -3.93 -32.22 2.77
C VAL A 175 -3.96 -33.75 2.87
N ILE A 176 -3.74 -34.31 4.06
CA ILE A 176 -3.79 -35.76 4.28
C ILE A 176 -5.21 -36.27 4.01
N ALA A 177 -6.24 -35.62 4.54
CA ALA A 177 -7.64 -36.00 4.30
C ALA A 177 -8.00 -35.92 2.83
N GLU A 178 -7.60 -34.85 2.13
CA GLU A 178 -7.81 -34.72 0.69
C GLU A 178 -7.08 -35.81 -0.11
N THR A 179 -5.84 -36.12 0.27
CA THR A 179 -5.06 -37.20 -0.37
C THR A 179 -5.75 -38.55 -0.23
N MET A 180 -6.30 -38.86 0.94
CA MET A 180 -7.06 -40.08 1.18
C MET A 180 -8.36 -40.09 0.36
N ARG A 181 -9.08 -38.96 0.33
CA ARG A 181 -10.34 -38.82 -0.43
C ARG A 181 -10.15 -38.97 -1.93
N SER A 182 -9.09 -38.35 -2.46
CA SER A 182 -8.80 -38.31 -3.90
C SER A 182 -7.97 -39.51 -4.40
N GLY A 183 -7.51 -40.38 -3.49
CA GLY A 183 -6.58 -41.47 -3.83
C GLY A 183 -5.21 -40.94 -4.31
N GLY A 184 -4.81 -39.76 -3.90
CA GLY A 184 -3.54 -39.12 -4.24
C GLY A 184 -3.55 -38.30 -5.54
N THR A 185 -4.70 -38.20 -6.23
CA THR A 185 -4.80 -37.43 -7.48
C THR A 185 -4.65 -35.92 -7.26
N ASN A 186 -4.90 -35.42 -6.03
CA ASN A 186 -4.62 -34.03 -5.63
C ASN A 186 -3.16 -33.61 -5.93
N PHE A 187 -2.17 -34.47 -5.68
CA PHE A 187 -0.77 -34.14 -5.98
C PHE A 187 -0.48 -34.13 -7.49
N LEU A 188 -1.16 -34.94 -8.27
CA LEU A 188 -1.01 -34.91 -9.74
C LEU A 188 -1.57 -33.58 -10.29
N THR A 189 -2.77 -33.23 -9.88
CA THR A 189 -3.40 -31.94 -10.26
C THR A 189 -2.57 -30.75 -9.76
N GLY A 190 -2.12 -30.82 -8.50
CA GLY A 190 -1.28 -29.78 -7.91
C GLY A 190 0.08 -29.61 -8.63
N TYR A 191 0.69 -30.71 -9.06
CA TYR A 191 1.90 -30.66 -9.87
C TYR A 191 1.65 -30.02 -11.24
N GLN A 192 0.52 -30.33 -11.88
CA GLN A 192 0.12 -29.69 -13.14
C GLN A 192 -0.09 -28.19 -12.96
N ASN A 193 -0.78 -27.79 -11.89
CA ASN A 193 -0.97 -26.38 -11.54
C ASN A 193 0.38 -25.66 -11.35
N TRP A 194 1.30 -26.26 -10.59
CA TRP A 194 2.63 -25.71 -10.37
C TRP A 194 3.42 -25.58 -11.67
N LEU A 195 3.41 -26.62 -12.51
CA LEU A 195 4.13 -26.61 -13.79
C LEU A 195 3.61 -25.51 -14.72
N GLU A 196 2.29 -25.34 -14.80
CA GLU A 196 1.66 -24.28 -15.58
C GLU A 196 2.07 -22.89 -15.07
N ASP A 197 2.06 -22.67 -13.75
CA ASP A 197 2.46 -21.39 -13.14
C ASP A 197 3.94 -21.09 -13.40
N VAL A 198 4.82 -22.09 -13.28
CA VAL A 198 6.26 -21.94 -13.62
C VAL A 198 6.43 -21.58 -15.09
N GLN A 199 5.70 -22.25 -15.99
CA GLN A 199 5.75 -21.98 -17.42
C GLN A 199 5.27 -20.56 -17.74
N ARG A 200 4.12 -20.12 -17.18
CA ARG A 200 3.58 -18.78 -17.37
C ARG A 200 4.54 -17.71 -16.85
N THR A 201 5.12 -17.93 -15.67
CA THR A 201 6.12 -17.02 -15.10
C THR A 201 7.36 -16.90 -15.99
N ALA A 202 7.89 -18.03 -16.47
CA ALA A 202 9.06 -18.05 -17.37
C ALA A 202 8.78 -17.33 -18.70
N LEU A 203 7.55 -17.44 -19.22
CA LEU A 203 7.10 -16.79 -20.46
C LEU A 203 6.55 -15.38 -20.23
N ARG A 204 6.55 -14.88 -19.00
CA ARG A 204 5.97 -13.57 -18.59
C ARG A 204 4.50 -13.44 -19.01
N GLN A 205 3.76 -14.50 -18.91
CA GLN A 205 2.32 -14.54 -19.15
C GLN A 205 1.56 -14.20 -17.86
N PRO A 206 0.35 -13.62 -17.95
CA PRO A 206 -0.52 -13.42 -16.79
C PRO A 206 -0.84 -14.73 -16.06
N PRO A 207 -1.18 -14.70 -14.76
CA PRO A 207 -1.66 -15.87 -14.03
C PRO A 207 -2.86 -16.51 -14.70
N VAL A 208 -3.08 -17.81 -14.42
CA VAL A 208 -4.23 -18.56 -14.94
C VAL A 208 -5.54 -17.89 -14.50
N GLY A 209 -6.48 -17.76 -15.43
CA GLY A 209 -7.76 -17.11 -15.21
C GLY A 209 -7.75 -15.59 -15.44
N ALA A 210 -6.58 -14.94 -15.52
CA ALA A 210 -6.51 -13.52 -15.81
C ALA A 210 -6.96 -13.17 -17.24
N GLU A 211 -6.94 -14.14 -18.15
CA GLU A 211 -7.45 -14.03 -19.52
C GLU A 211 -8.98 -13.88 -19.62
N GLU A 212 -9.71 -14.16 -18.53
CA GLU A 212 -11.16 -13.95 -18.43
C GLU A 212 -11.51 -12.48 -18.15
N PHE A 213 -10.51 -11.67 -17.78
CA PHE A 213 -10.65 -10.29 -17.41
C PHE A 213 -9.98 -9.38 -18.44
N GLU A 214 -10.79 -8.57 -19.13
CA GLU A 214 -10.35 -7.67 -20.18
C GLU A 214 -10.69 -6.21 -19.85
N VAL A 215 -9.66 -5.36 -19.78
CA VAL A 215 -9.80 -3.92 -19.54
C VAL A 215 -10.48 -3.27 -20.75
N GLY A 216 -11.64 -2.64 -20.52
CA GLY A 216 -12.54 -2.14 -21.56
C GLY A 216 -13.55 -3.18 -22.07
N GLY A 217 -13.42 -4.45 -21.67
CA GLY A 217 -14.37 -5.53 -21.99
C GLY A 217 -15.32 -5.82 -20.82
N ASN A 218 -14.77 -6.25 -19.68
CA ASN A 218 -15.51 -6.51 -18.44
C ASN A 218 -14.91 -5.83 -17.20
N LEU A 219 -13.73 -5.21 -17.31
CA LEU A 219 -13.15 -4.30 -16.33
C LEU A 219 -13.02 -2.91 -16.92
N ALA A 220 -13.13 -1.86 -16.09
CA ALA A 220 -13.04 -0.45 -16.51
C ALA A 220 -14.03 -0.11 -17.64
N VAL A 221 -15.27 -0.53 -17.48
CA VAL A 221 -16.31 -0.43 -18.54
C VAL A 221 -17.28 0.73 -18.31
N THR A 222 -17.10 1.56 -17.30
CA THR A 222 -17.93 2.76 -17.10
C THR A 222 -17.78 3.70 -18.30
N PRO A 223 -18.87 4.05 -19.00
CA PRO A 223 -18.78 4.84 -20.22
C PRO A 223 -18.19 6.23 -19.99
N GLY A 224 -17.27 6.65 -20.84
CA GLY A 224 -16.61 7.93 -20.73
C GLY A 224 -15.75 8.24 -21.95
N GLU A 225 -15.05 9.38 -21.92
CA GLU A 225 -14.14 9.80 -22.97
C GLU A 225 -12.85 10.36 -22.37
N VAL A 226 -11.73 10.09 -23.02
CA VAL A 226 -10.46 10.76 -22.71
C VAL A 226 -10.55 12.19 -23.23
N VAL A 227 -10.54 13.16 -22.33
CA VAL A 227 -10.71 14.59 -22.67
C VAL A 227 -9.40 15.38 -22.65
N TYR A 228 -8.35 14.79 -22.11
CA TYR A 228 -6.98 15.35 -22.13
C TYR A 228 -5.94 14.23 -22.08
N ARG A 229 -4.79 14.48 -22.71
CA ARG A 229 -3.64 13.57 -22.69
C ARG A 229 -2.36 14.38 -22.78
N ASN A 230 -1.38 13.98 -21.98
CA ASN A 230 0.01 14.41 -22.09
C ASN A 230 0.96 13.20 -22.00
N GLU A 231 2.26 13.46 -21.87
CA GLU A 231 3.28 12.41 -21.79
C GLU A 231 3.19 11.53 -20.53
N LEU A 232 2.41 11.91 -19.51
CA LEU A 232 2.35 11.23 -18.23
C LEU A 232 0.98 10.64 -17.92
N MET A 233 -0.10 11.26 -18.38
CA MET A 233 -1.45 10.79 -18.05
C MET A 233 -2.48 11.05 -19.15
N GLU A 234 -3.56 10.27 -19.13
CA GLU A 234 -4.85 10.55 -19.74
C GLU A 234 -5.83 10.97 -18.66
N LEU A 235 -6.68 11.96 -18.95
CA LEU A 235 -7.81 12.34 -18.11
C LEU A 235 -9.10 11.84 -18.74
N ILE A 236 -9.80 10.97 -18.03
CA ILE A 236 -11.09 10.41 -18.45
C ILE A 236 -12.20 11.24 -17.80
N GLN A 237 -13.15 11.71 -18.59
CA GLN A 237 -14.44 12.24 -18.13
C GLN A 237 -15.51 11.17 -18.37
N TYR A 238 -16.26 10.80 -17.33
CA TYR A 238 -17.30 9.79 -17.46
C TYR A 238 -18.63 10.39 -17.91
N ARG A 239 -19.37 9.65 -18.74
CA ARG A 239 -20.67 10.07 -19.25
C ARG A 239 -21.70 10.11 -18.11
N PRO A 240 -22.52 11.16 -18.02
CA PRO A 240 -23.54 11.24 -17.00
C PRO A 240 -24.57 10.12 -17.14
N ALA A 241 -25.04 9.60 -16.02
CA ALA A 241 -26.13 8.63 -15.95
C ALA A 241 -27.47 9.27 -15.55
N THR A 242 -27.46 10.56 -15.21
CA THR A 242 -28.63 11.33 -14.75
C THR A 242 -28.81 12.60 -15.58
N ASP A 243 -30.05 13.10 -15.66
CA ASP A 243 -30.38 14.33 -16.41
C ASP A 243 -29.82 15.59 -15.74
N GLU A 244 -29.59 15.53 -14.42
CA GLU A 244 -29.01 16.62 -13.64
C GLU A 244 -27.92 16.06 -12.73
N VAL A 245 -26.86 16.85 -12.53
CA VAL A 245 -25.69 16.48 -11.69
C VAL A 245 -25.43 17.52 -10.60
N ALA A 246 -24.66 17.17 -9.58
CA ALA A 246 -24.08 18.12 -8.63
C ALA A 246 -23.22 19.14 -9.39
N ALA A 247 -23.24 20.40 -8.93
CA ALA A 247 -22.54 21.48 -9.61
C ALA A 247 -21.02 21.33 -9.56
N GLU A 248 -20.49 20.79 -8.46
CA GLU A 248 -19.07 20.54 -8.24
C GLU A 248 -18.69 19.16 -8.80
N PRO A 249 -17.72 19.09 -9.75
CA PRO A 249 -17.24 17.81 -10.28
C PRO A 249 -16.30 17.13 -9.29
N ILE A 250 -16.15 15.82 -9.44
CA ILE A 250 -15.17 15.01 -8.72
C ILE A 250 -13.96 14.74 -9.62
N LEU A 251 -12.74 15.01 -9.11
CA LEU A 251 -11.48 14.58 -9.72
C LEU A 251 -10.86 13.48 -8.88
N ILE A 252 -10.64 12.31 -9.47
CA ILE A 252 -9.98 11.17 -8.84
C ILE A 252 -8.54 11.09 -9.28
N VAL A 253 -7.61 11.05 -8.29
CA VAL A 253 -6.17 10.88 -8.45
C VAL A 253 -5.79 9.52 -7.89
N PRO A 254 -5.74 8.47 -8.70
CA PRO A 254 -5.33 7.13 -8.23
C PRO A 254 -3.82 7.03 -8.04
N ALA A 255 -3.37 5.98 -7.35
CA ALA A 255 -1.97 5.62 -7.33
C ALA A 255 -1.47 5.27 -8.74
N TRP A 256 -0.17 5.52 -9.01
CA TRP A 256 0.48 5.16 -10.28
C TRP A 256 1.31 3.87 -10.21
N ILE A 257 1.45 3.28 -9.02
CA ILE A 257 2.11 1.98 -8.84
C ILE A 257 1.25 0.81 -9.33
N MET A 258 -0.04 1.07 -9.48
CA MET A 258 -1.04 0.16 -10.02
C MET A 258 -1.95 0.93 -10.96
N LYS A 259 -2.71 0.23 -11.77
CA LYS A 259 -3.64 0.86 -12.70
C LYS A 259 -4.88 1.42 -12.01
N TYR A 260 -5.41 2.52 -12.52
CA TYR A 260 -6.50 3.30 -11.92
C TYR A 260 -7.80 2.50 -11.71
N TYR A 261 -8.01 1.46 -12.50
CA TYR A 261 -9.32 0.81 -12.61
C TYR A 261 -9.71 -0.08 -11.41
N ILE A 262 -8.90 -0.12 -10.35
CA ILE A 262 -9.41 -0.60 -9.06
C ILE A 262 -10.65 0.20 -8.61
N LEU A 263 -10.75 1.47 -9.00
CA LEU A 263 -11.89 2.33 -8.71
C LEU A 263 -12.99 2.25 -9.78
N ASP A 264 -12.75 1.50 -10.86
CA ASP A 264 -13.68 1.18 -11.94
C ASP A 264 -13.53 -0.31 -12.31
N LEU A 265 -13.61 -1.18 -11.32
CA LEU A 265 -13.25 -2.60 -11.44
C LEU A 265 -14.28 -3.33 -12.31
N SER A 266 -15.20 -4.07 -11.72
CA SER A 266 -16.36 -4.66 -12.43
C SER A 266 -17.58 -3.75 -12.33
N PRO A 267 -18.59 -3.92 -13.19
CA PRO A 267 -19.82 -3.09 -13.13
C PRO A 267 -20.51 -3.07 -11.76
N GLU A 268 -20.39 -4.15 -11.01
CA GLU A 268 -21.05 -4.33 -9.71
C GLU A 268 -20.33 -3.60 -8.58
N ASN A 269 -19.01 -3.41 -8.66
CA ASN A 269 -18.18 -2.85 -7.62
C ASN A 269 -17.36 -1.61 -8.04
N SER A 270 -17.73 -0.97 -9.15
CA SER A 270 -17.11 0.28 -9.60
C SER A 270 -17.56 1.46 -8.76
N LEU A 271 -16.62 2.08 -8.03
CA LEU A 271 -16.82 3.33 -7.31
C LEU A 271 -17.15 4.49 -8.27
N ILE A 272 -16.44 4.53 -9.40
CA ILE A 272 -16.65 5.56 -10.44
C ILE A 272 -18.07 5.49 -10.99
N ARG A 273 -18.51 4.30 -11.38
CA ARG A 273 -19.88 4.08 -11.85
C ARG A 273 -20.92 4.49 -10.80
N TYR A 274 -20.70 4.09 -9.55
CA TYR A 274 -21.57 4.45 -8.44
C TYR A 274 -21.71 5.98 -8.31
N LEU A 275 -20.61 6.73 -8.36
CA LEU A 275 -20.63 8.20 -8.28
C LEU A 275 -21.38 8.84 -9.45
N VAL A 276 -21.19 8.32 -10.67
CA VAL A 276 -21.91 8.80 -11.86
C VAL A 276 -23.42 8.54 -11.72
N GLU A 277 -23.80 7.38 -11.21
CA GLU A 277 -25.21 7.01 -10.93
C GLU A 277 -25.83 7.85 -9.80
N GLN A 278 -25.01 8.35 -8.85
CA GLN A 278 -25.45 9.30 -7.83
C GLN A 278 -25.56 10.76 -8.34
N GLY A 279 -25.31 10.97 -9.62
CA GLY A 279 -25.44 12.27 -10.28
C GLY A 279 -24.26 13.21 -10.01
N PHE A 280 -23.03 12.68 -10.08
CA PHE A 280 -21.81 13.50 -10.11
C PHE A 280 -21.18 13.49 -11.50
N THR A 281 -20.57 14.63 -11.88
CA THR A 281 -19.61 14.66 -12.99
C THR A 281 -18.28 14.15 -12.48
N VAL A 282 -17.78 13.03 -13.00
CA VAL A 282 -16.57 12.36 -12.52
C VAL A 282 -15.47 12.41 -13.56
N PHE A 283 -14.27 12.77 -13.10
CA PHE A 283 -13.02 12.70 -13.85
C PHE A 283 -12.04 11.78 -13.12
N CYS A 284 -11.27 11.00 -13.87
CA CYS A 284 -10.21 10.15 -13.30
C CYS A 284 -8.93 10.24 -14.12
N ILE A 285 -7.79 10.35 -13.43
CA ILE A 285 -6.47 10.25 -14.05
C ILE A 285 -6.18 8.78 -14.35
N SER A 286 -5.77 8.48 -15.58
CA SER A 286 -5.18 7.22 -16.00
C SER A 286 -3.70 7.44 -16.27
N TRP A 287 -2.83 6.96 -15.39
CA TRP A 287 -1.39 7.14 -15.51
C TRP A 287 -0.79 6.27 -16.60
N ARG A 288 0.17 6.83 -17.33
CA ARG A 288 0.97 6.07 -18.29
C ARG A 288 1.97 5.17 -17.56
N ASN A 289 2.10 3.93 -18.00
CA ASN A 289 3.11 3.01 -17.49
C ASN A 289 4.50 3.49 -17.97
N PRO A 290 5.45 3.88 -17.08
CA PRO A 290 6.70 4.52 -17.48
C PRO A 290 7.66 3.55 -18.16
N GLU A 291 8.52 4.11 -19.02
CA GLU A 291 9.60 3.45 -19.75
C GLU A 291 10.98 3.95 -19.29
N ALA A 292 12.04 3.36 -19.81
CA ALA A 292 13.42 3.75 -19.47
C ALA A 292 13.74 5.24 -19.74
N LYS A 293 13.11 5.84 -20.73
CA LYS A 293 13.26 7.28 -21.05
C LYS A 293 12.69 8.20 -19.98
N ASP A 294 11.76 7.69 -19.16
CA ASP A 294 11.04 8.44 -18.12
C ASP A 294 11.78 8.44 -16.76
N ARG A 295 13.00 7.92 -16.73
CA ARG A 295 13.82 7.71 -15.52
C ARG A 295 13.98 8.96 -14.64
N ASP A 296 13.98 10.14 -15.22
CA ASP A 296 14.22 11.41 -14.54
C ASP A 296 12.93 12.13 -14.14
N LEU A 297 11.74 11.52 -14.38
CA LEU A 297 10.48 12.03 -13.85
C LEU A 297 10.46 11.86 -12.33
N GLY A 298 10.24 12.97 -11.61
CA GLY A 298 10.16 13.03 -10.17
C GLY A 298 8.72 13.22 -9.68
N LEU A 299 8.52 13.26 -8.35
CA LEU A 299 7.21 13.50 -7.75
C LEU A 299 6.58 14.83 -8.18
N ASP A 300 7.39 15.87 -8.39
CA ASP A 300 6.89 17.16 -8.84
C ASP A 300 6.36 17.13 -10.29
N ASP A 301 6.94 16.29 -11.15
CA ASP A 301 6.40 16.09 -12.50
C ASP A 301 5.01 15.44 -12.44
N TYR A 302 4.81 14.46 -11.56
CA TYR A 302 3.50 13.84 -11.32
C TYR A 302 2.48 14.85 -10.78
N ARG A 303 2.90 15.73 -9.86
CA ARG A 303 2.07 16.82 -9.38
C ARG A 303 1.69 17.78 -10.51
N ARG A 304 2.68 18.28 -11.26
CA ARG A 304 2.50 19.33 -12.28
C ARG A 304 1.79 18.81 -13.53
N LEU A 305 2.29 17.71 -14.12
CA LEU A 305 1.75 17.11 -15.35
C LEU A 305 0.53 16.22 -15.10
N GLY A 306 0.35 15.77 -13.86
CA GLY A 306 -0.80 14.98 -13.44
C GLY A 306 -1.87 15.85 -12.79
N VAL A 307 -1.75 16.05 -11.47
CA VAL A 307 -2.81 16.68 -10.66
C VAL A 307 -3.18 18.08 -11.14
N MET A 308 -2.20 18.97 -11.32
CA MET A 308 -2.48 20.36 -11.72
C MET A 308 -3.03 20.43 -13.14
N ALA A 309 -2.45 19.68 -14.07
CA ALA A 309 -2.96 19.62 -15.45
C ALA A 309 -4.39 19.04 -15.53
N ALA A 310 -4.70 18.05 -14.67
CA ALA A 310 -6.06 17.51 -14.57
C ALA A 310 -7.03 18.55 -14.00
N LEU A 311 -6.67 19.29 -12.94
CA LEU A 311 -7.48 20.38 -12.40
C LEU A 311 -7.74 21.47 -13.44
N ASP A 312 -6.74 21.83 -14.24
CA ASP A 312 -6.90 22.82 -15.32
C ASP A 312 -7.91 22.35 -16.37
N ALA A 313 -7.85 21.07 -16.75
CA ALA A 313 -8.78 20.45 -17.69
C ALA A 313 -10.21 20.40 -17.11
N VAL A 314 -10.37 19.97 -15.85
CA VAL A 314 -11.67 19.94 -15.16
C VAL A 314 -12.30 21.34 -15.11
N ASN A 315 -11.51 22.36 -14.73
CA ASN A 315 -12.00 23.74 -14.67
C ASN A 315 -12.31 24.34 -16.07
N ALA A 316 -11.68 23.80 -17.11
CA ALA A 316 -12.04 24.17 -18.47
C ALA A 316 -13.38 23.56 -18.89
N VAL A 317 -13.68 22.33 -18.48
CA VAL A 317 -14.95 21.63 -18.76
C VAL A 317 -16.08 22.16 -17.88
N VAL A 318 -15.82 22.39 -16.60
CA VAL A 318 -16.79 22.88 -15.60
C VAL A 318 -16.32 24.23 -15.04
N PRO A 319 -16.47 25.33 -15.81
CA PRO A 319 -15.94 26.63 -15.41
C PRO A 319 -16.69 27.23 -14.24
N GLY A 320 -15.93 27.88 -13.33
CA GLY A 320 -16.52 28.64 -12.21
C GLY A 320 -17.02 27.78 -11.06
N ARG A 321 -16.73 26.48 -11.07
CA ARG A 321 -17.03 25.56 -9.97
C ARG A 321 -15.74 25.05 -9.33
N LYS A 322 -15.78 24.85 -8.01
CA LYS A 322 -14.72 24.17 -7.27
C LYS A 322 -14.81 22.67 -7.51
N VAL A 323 -13.77 21.94 -7.16
CA VAL A 323 -13.61 20.51 -7.47
C VAL A 323 -13.54 19.72 -6.17
N HIS A 324 -14.28 18.65 -6.05
CA HIS A 324 -14.07 17.61 -5.04
C HIS A 324 -12.89 16.75 -5.47
N ALA A 325 -11.72 16.95 -4.83
CA ALA A 325 -10.53 16.19 -5.18
C ALA A 325 -10.40 14.94 -4.30
N THR A 326 -10.21 13.78 -4.92
CA THR A 326 -10.13 12.48 -4.25
C THR A 326 -8.82 11.79 -4.61
N GLY A 327 -8.00 11.46 -3.63
CA GLY A 327 -6.74 10.74 -3.82
C GLY A 327 -6.78 9.35 -3.22
N TYR A 328 -6.37 8.34 -3.99
CA TYR A 328 -6.26 6.96 -3.51
C TYR A 328 -4.79 6.55 -3.35
N CYS A 329 -4.44 6.02 -2.16
CA CYS A 329 -3.10 5.53 -1.82
C CYS A 329 -2.03 6.63 -2.13
N LEU A 330 -0.99 6.33 -2.90
CA LEU A 330 0.01 7.32 -3.34
C LEU A 330 -0.58 8.53 -4.06
N GLY A 331 -1.69 8.35 -4.78
CA GLY A 331 -2.41 9.46 -5.40
C GLY A 331 -2.95 10.45 -4.35
N GLY A 332 -3.32 9.97 -3.16
CA GLY A 332 -3.71 10.81 -2.04
C GLY A 332 -2.55 11.56 -1.42
N THR A 333 -1.39 10.92 -1.26
CA THR A 333 -0.17 11.61 -0.80
C THR A 333 0.25 12.71 -1.79
N LEU A 334 0.26 12.41 -3.08
CA LEU A 334 0.56 13.40 -4.13
C LEU A 334 -0.45 14.55 -4.13
N LEU A 335 -1.74 14.23 -3.98
CA LEU A 335 -2.80 15.23 -3.91
C LEU A 335 -2.65 16.11 -2.65
N SER A 336 -2.19 15.55 -1.52
CA SER A 336 -1.90 16.30 -0.29
C SER A 336 -0.77 17.31 -0.52
N ILE A 337 0.28 16.92 -1.22
CA ILE A 337 1.38 17.84 -1.60
C ILE A 337 0.83 18.94 -2.53
N ALA A 338 0.02 18.59 -3.52
CA ALA A 338 -0.57 19.57 -4.44
C ALA A 338 -1.51 20.53 -3.71
N ALA A 339 -2.42 20.03 -2.86
CA ALA A 339 -3.37 20.85 -2.11
C ALA A 339 -2.68 21.79 -1.12
N ALA A 340 -1.60 21.35 -0.45
CA ALA A 340 -0.81 22.19 0.45
C ALA A 340 -0.13 23.36 -0.30
N LEU A 341 0.40 23.09 -1.51
CA LEU A 341 1.00 24.12 -2.36
C LEU A 341 -0.06 25.07 -2.97
N MET A 342 -1.24 24.55 -3.34
CA MET A 342 -2.37 25.36 -3.78
C MET A 342 -2.80 26.32 -2.69
N ALA A 343 -2.95 25.83 -1.45
CA ALA A 343 -3.30 26.69 -0.31
C ALA A 343 -2.24 27.76 -0.05
N HIS A 344 -0.95 27.45 -0.20
CA HIS A 344 0.13 28.43 -0.09
C HIS A 344 0.11 29.48 -1.22
N ALA A 345 -0.46 29.17 -2.38
CA ALA A 345 -0.58 30.06 -3.54
C ALA A 345 -1.95 30.75 -3.62
N ASP A 346 -2.78 30.66 -2.57
CA ASP A 346 -4.17 31.14 -2.55
C ASP A 346 -5.03 30.58 -3.69
N ASP A 347 -4.72 29.36 -4.16
CA ASP A 347 -5.52 28.64 -5.16
C ASP A 347 -6.66 27.90 -4.47
N ASP A 348 -7.87 28.43 -4.57
CA ASP A 348 -9.07 27.99 -3.86
C ASP A 348 -9.97 27.05 -4.68
N ARG A 349 -9.45 26.42 -5.74
CA ARG A 349 -10.24 25.56 -6.65
C ARG A 349 -10.80 24.29 -6.01
N LEU A 350 -10.33 23.88 -4.82
CA LEU A 350 -10.84 22.69 -4.14
C LEU A 350 -12.10 23.02 -3.33
N ALA A 351 -13.19 22.27 -3.56
CA ALA A 351 -14.41 22.28 -2.76
C ALA A 351 -14.23 21.43 -1.51
N SER A 352 -13.63 20.26 -1.68
CA SER A 352 -13.32 19.32 -0.62
C SER A 352 -12.12 18.44 -1.00
N PHE A 353 -11.61 17.72 0.00
CA PHE A 353 -10.41 16.91 -0.12
C PHE A 353 -10.67 15.52 0.49
N THR A 354 -10.62 14.48 -0.33
CA THR A 354 -10.85 13.10 0.10
C THR A 354 -9.58 12.28 -0.02
N LEU A 355 -9.24 11.55 1.04
CA LEU A 355 -8.13 10.60 1.09
C LEU A 355 -8.65 9.17 1.29
N LEU A 356 -8.31 8.28 0.39
CA LEU A 356 -8.67 6.86 0.45
C LEU A 356 -7.39 6.04 0.69
N ALA A 357 -7.23 5.46 1.88
CA ALA A 357 -6.07 4.67 2.29
C ALA A 357 -4.72 5.34 1.95
N ALA A 358 -4.60 6.64 2.25
CA ALA A 358 -3.45 7.47 1.91
C ALA A 358 -2.77 8.05 3.15
N GLN A 359 -1.45 7.95 3.20
CA GLN A 359 -0.62 8.46 4.28
C GLN A 359 -0.12 9.88 3.97
N THR A 360 -0.07 10.71 5.01
CA THR A 360 0.60 12.02 5.02
C THR A 360 1.70 12.09 6.08
N ASP A 361 1.76 11.10 6.95
CA ASP A 361 2.81 10.85 7.93
C ASP A 361 3.30 9.41 7.79
N PHE A 362 4.60 9.23 7.63
CA PHE A 362 5.25 7.94 7.37
C PHE A 362 6.08 7.45 8.56
N SER A 363 5.90 8.00 9.76
CA SER A 363 6.60 7.56 10.97
C SER A 363 6.20 6.15 11.42
N GLU A 364 5.03 5.67 11.01
CA GLU A 364 4.52 4.30 11.23
C GLU A 364 4.11 3.67 9.89
N PRO A 365 5.09 3.39 9.00
CA PRO A 365 4.80 2.97 7.63
C PRO A 365 4.39 1.50 7.51
N GLY A 366 4.15 0.82 8.62
CA GLY A 366 3.86 -0.61 8.66
C GLY A 366 5.07 -1.44 8.22
N GLU A 367 4.79 -2.64 7.72
CA GLU A 367 5.83 -3.60 7.33
C GLU A 367 6.67 -3.13 6.13
N LEU A 368 6.17 -2.18 5.31
CA LEU A 368 6.97 -1.58 4.23
C LEU A 368 8.23 -0.89 4.75
N GLY A 369 8.15 -0.26 5.93
CA GLY A 369 9.30 0.39 6.56
C GLY A 369 10.47 -0.53 6.86
N LEU A 370 10.24 -1.84 6.98
CA LEU A 370 11.30 -2.84 7.21
C LEU A 370 12.32 -2.91 6.05
N PHE A 371 11.87 -2.53 4.86
CA PHE A 371 12.69 -2.56 3.63
C PHE A 371 13.12 -1.16 3.19
N ILE A 372 13.11 -0.18 4.10
CA ILE A 372 13.46 1.20 3.79
C ILE A 372 14.47 1.71 4.81
N ASP A 373 15.73 1.59 4.48
CA ASP A 373 16.88 2.16 5.17
C ASP A 373 17.91 2.69 4.15
N HIS A 374 18.93 3.40 4.59
CA HIS A 374 19.94 3.99 3.70
C HIS A 374 20.69 2.95 2.86
N SER A 375 20.95 1.75 3.39
CA SER A 375 21.64 0.67 2.68
C SER A 375 20.75 0.06 1.61
N GLN A 376 19.49 -0.21 1.96
CA GLN A 376 18.47 -0.70 1.04
C GLN A 376 18.21 0.32 -0.08
N MET A 377 18.11 1.61 0.25
CA MET A 377 17.90 2.67 -0.73
C MET A 377 19.05 2.77 -1.73
N HIS A 378 20.30 2.69 -1.26
CA HIS A 378 21.46 2.67 -2.14
C HIS A 378 21.47 1.45 -3.08
N PHE A 379 21.05 0.32 -2.55
CA PHE A 379 20.95 -0.93 -3.31
C PHE A 379 19.86 -0.85 -4.39
N LEU A 380 18.66 -0.34 -4.05
CA LEU A 380 17.57 -0.12 -5.01
C LEU A 380 17.96 0.88 -6.10
N ASP A 381 18.66 1.95 -5.76
CA ASP A 381 19.20 2.90 -6.73
C ASP A 381 20.12 2.21 -7.74
N GLY A 382 20.97 1.30 -7.27
CA GLY A 382 21.83 0.48 -8.13
C GLY A 382 21.05 -0.42 -9.08
N ILE A 383 20.00 -1.08 -8.57
CA ILE A 383 19.13 -1.96 -9.38
C ILE A 383 18.39 -1.18 -10.46
N MET A 384 17.81 -0.03 -10.11
CA MET A 384 17.01 0.80 -11.02
C MET A 384 17.87 1.56 -12.05
N TRP A 385 19.14 1.79 -11.74
CA TRP A 385 20.01 2.63 -12.58
C TRP A 385 20.05 2.22 -14.05
N ASN A 386 20.23 0.94 -14.34
CA ASN A 386 20.33 0.44 -15.72
C ASN A 386 18.98 0.45 -16.46
N ARG A 387 17.90 0.15 -15.76
CA ARG A 387 16.56 0.03 -16.34
C ARG A 387 15.85 1.38 -16.46
N GLY A 388 16.19 2.33 -15.59
CA GLY A 388 15.52 3.62 -15.49
C GLY A 388 14.20 3.58 -14.71
N TYR A 389 13.79 2.41 -14.17
CA TYR A 389 12.56 2.23 -13.39
C TYR A 389 12.64 1.02 -12.46
N LEU A 390 11.81 1.00 -11.45
CA LEU A 390 11.48 -0.21 -10.69
C LEU A 390 10.48 -1.04 -11.48
N SER A 391 10.78 -2.32 -11.71
CA SER A 391 9.89 -3.18 -12.50
C SER A 391 8.65 -3.63 -11.72
N ALA A 392 7.58 -3.97 -12.43
CA ALA A 392 6.36 -4.53 -11.87
C ALA A 392 6.63 -5.80 -11.02
N ASP A 393 7.49 -6.70 -11.52
CA ASP A 393 7.84 -7.95 -10.81
C ASP A 393 8.54 -7.67 -9.47
N GLN A 394 9.41 -6.65 -9.40
CA GLN A 394 10.09 -6.28 -8.17
C GLN A 394 9.12 -5.66 -7.15
N MET A 395 8.19 -4.84 -7.62
CA MET A 395 7.14 -4.28 -6.80
C MET A 395 6.21 -5.38 -6.26
N ALA A 396 5.74 -6.27 -7.13
CA ALA A 396 4.89 -7.40 -6.73
C ALA A 396 5.60 -8.33 -5.74
N GLY A 397 6.90 -8.60 -5.94
CA GLY A 397 7.71 -9.40 -5.02
C GLY A 397 7.80 -8.80 -3.62
N ALA A 398 7.96 -7.49 -3.50
CA ALA A 398 7.96 -6.80 -2.21
C ALA A 398 6.61 -6.98 -1.48
N PHE A 399 5.49 -6.77 -2.18
CA PHE A 399 4.16 -6.98 -1.58
C PHE A 399 3.87 -8.44 -1.22
N GLN A 400 4.33 -9.40 -2.01
CA GLN A 400 4.20 -10.84 -1.69
C GLN A 400 4.98 -11.19 -0.42
N MET A 401 6.16 -10.61 -0.22
CA MET A 401 6.97 -10.85 0.96
C MET A 401 6.30 -10.32 2.24
N LEU A 402 5.59 -9.20 2.16
CA LEU A 402 4.85 -8.65 3.30
C LEU A 402 3.70 -9.56 3.76
N ARG A 403 3.13 -10.35 2.87
CA ARG A 403 1.98 -11.24 3.14
C ARG A 403 2.21 -12.68 2.68
N THR A 404 3.35 -13.24 3.06
CA THR A 404 3.79 -14.56 2.60
C THR A 404 2.77 -15.65 2.94
N ASN A 405 2.15 -15.61 4.13
CA ASN A 405 1.15 -16.60 4.51
C ASN A 405 -0.05 -16.60 3.58
N ASP A 406 -0.59 -15.41 3.26
CA ASP A 406 -1.81 -15.30 2.45
C ASP A 406 -1.52 -15.48 0.96
N LEU A 407 -0.40 -14.96 0.47
CA LEU A 407 -0.12 -14.88 -0.97
C LEU A 407 0.78 -16.01 -1.49
N VAL A 408 1.60 -16.61 -0.62
CA VAL A 408 2.53 -17.68 -1.00
C VAL A 408 2.13 -19.02 -0.40
N TRP A 409 2.04 -19.11 0.95
CA TRP A 409 1.80 -20.39 1.62
C TRP A 409 0.38 -20.88 1.48
N SER A 410 -0.62 -20.02 1.55
CA SER A 410 -2.01 -20.40 1.29
C SER A 410 -2.16 -20.98 -0.12
N ARG A 411 -1.60 -20.30 -1.12
CA ARG A 411 -1.57 -20.76 -2.49
C ARG A 411 -0.81 -22.10 -2.65
N HIS A 412 0.36 -22.24 -1.99
CA HIS A 412 1.11 -23.49 -1.99
C HIS A 412 0.26 -24.67 -1.51
N VAL A 413 -0.47 -24.50 -0.41
CA VAL A 413 -1.32 -25.55 0.16
C VAL A 413 -2.51 -25.83 -0.76
N HIS A 414 -3.28 -24.80 -1.11
CA HIS A 414 -4.53 -24.99 -1.88
C HIS A 414 -4.25 -25.42 -3.33
N ASP A 415 -3.38 -24.71 -4.05
CA ASP A 415 -3.20 -24.96 -5.49
C ASP A 415 -2.31 -26.16 -5.75
N TYR A 416 -1.26 -26.39 -4.94
CA TYR A 416 -0.24 -27.39 -5.25
C TYR A 416 -0.33 -28.64 -4.39
N LEU A 417 -0.70 -28.54 -3.11
CA LEU A 417 -0.83 -29.73 -2.27
C LEU A 417 -2.24 -30.32 -2.31
N MET A 418 -3.27 -29.50 -2.34
CA MET A 418 -4.67 -29.97 -2.44
C MET A 418 -5.16 -30.09 -3.87
N GLY A 419 -4.48 -29.46 -4.84
CA GLY A 419 -4.89 -29.46 -6.25
C GLY A 419 -6.15 -28.64 -6.55
N ASN A 420 -6.55 -27.75 -5.63
CA ASN A 420 -7.74 -26.93 -5.70
C ASN A 420 -7.36 -25.48 -6.01
N ARG A 421 -7.16 -25.16 -7.30
CA ARG A 421 -6.87 -23.79 -7.69
C ARG A 421 -8.10 -22.90 -7.47
N GLU A 422 -7.89 -21.81 -6.73
CA GLU A 422 -8.92 -20.80 -6.55
C GLU A 422 -9.20 -20.08 -7.87
N SER A 423 -10.49 -19.84 -8.15
CA SER A 423 -10.89 -19.10 -9.35
C SER A 423 -10.45 -17.64 -9.23
N MET A 424 -9.88 -17.11 -10.31
CA MET A 424 -9.52 -15.70 -10.40
C MET A 424 -10.78 -14.84 -10.31
N PHE A 425 -10.69 -13.72 -9.60
CA PHE A 425 -11.73 -12.69 -9.59
C PHE A 425 -11.12 -11.32 -9.93
N ASP A 426 -11.94 -10.35 -10.17
CA ASP A 426 -11.59 -9.05 -10.72
C ASP A 426 -10.45 -8.30 -9.98
N LEU A 427 -10.50 -8.27 -8.64
CA LEU A 427 -9.45 -7.64 -7.83
C LEU A 427 -8.11 -8.41 -7.92
N MET A 428 -8.15 -9.75 -8.06
CA MET A 428 -6.94 -10.54 -8.30
C MET A 428 -6.36 -10.27 -9.69
N ALA A 429 -7.21 -10.13 -10.70
CA ALA A 429 -6.80 -9.78 -12.06
C ALA A 429 -6.16 -8.38 -12.09
N TRP A 430 -6.73 -7.41 -11.37
CA TRP A 430 -6.14 -6.08 -11.21
C TRP A 430 -4.78 -6.14 -10.51
N ASN A 431 -4.63 -6.92 -9.42
CA ASN A 431 -3.34 -7.09 -8.73
C ASN A 431 -2.26 -7.67 -9.64
N ALA A 432 -2.63 -8.48 -10.63
CA ALA A 432 -1.70 -9.04 -11.61
C ALA A 432 -1.29 -8.04 -12.70
N ASP A 433 -1.99 -6.90 -12.82
CA ASP A 433 -1.75 -5.87 -13.84
C ASP A 433 -0.99 -4.67 -13.25
N SER A 434 0.14 -4.94 -12.62
CA SER A 434 0.98 -3.93 -11.97
C SER A 434 1.76 -3.06 -12.96
N THR A 435 2.18 -1.88 -12.51
CA THR A 435 2.92 -0.90 -13.30
C THR A 435 4.38 -0.77 -12.84
N ARG A 436 5.13 0.10 -13.50
CA ARG A 436 6.52 0.45 -13.16
C ARG A 436 6.54 1.79 -12.43
N MET A 437 7.65 2.09 -11.78
CA MET A 437 7.90 3.40 -11.17
C MET A 437 9.20 3.99 -11.71
N PRO A 438 9.22 5.27 -12.18
CA PRO A 438 10.45 5.92 -12.62
C PRO A 438 11.51 5.92 -11.53
N TYR A 439 12.76 5.74 -11.90
CA TYR A 439 13.90 5.70 -10.97
C TYR A 439 13.90 6.88 -10.00
N ARG A 440 13.86 8.10 -10.55
CA ARG A 440 13.94 9.32 -9.74
C ARG A 440 12.75 9.46 -8.80
N MET A 441 11.53 9.30 -9.30
CA MET A 441 10.32 9.43 -8.51
C MET A 441 10.28 8.41 -7.36
N HIS A 442 10.63 7.14 -7.64
CA HIS A 442 10.64 6.10 -6.62
C HIS A 442 11.69 6.37 -5.52
N SER A 443 12.91 6.78 -5.92
CA SER A 443 13.96 7.13 -4.96
C SER A 443 13.59 8.37 -4.12
N GLU A 444 13.01 9.42 -4.75
CA GLU A 444 12.50 10.61 -4.02
C GLU A 444 11.39 10.23 -3.04
N TYR A 445 10.44 9.42 -3.47
CA TYR A 445 9.32 8.96 -2.65
C TYR A 445 9.79 8.27 -1.38
N LEU A 446 10.67 7.26 -1.51
CA LEU A 446 11.15 6.50 -0.36
C LEU A 446 12.04 7.33 0.57
N ARG A 447 12.92 8.20 0.03
CA ARG A 447 13.80 9.03 0.86
C ARG A 447 13.03 10.12 1.57
N ARG A 448 12.32 10.96 0.83
CA ARG A 448 11.71 12.17 1.38
C ARG A 448 10.48 11.89 2.24
N LEU A 449 9.73 10.82 1.95
CA LEU A 449 8.52 10.51 2.71
C LEU A 449 8.77 9.42 3.77
N TYR A 450 9.39 8.28 3.42
CA TYR A 450 9.58 7.20 4.40
C TYR A 450 10.80 7.42 5.32
N LEU A 451 11.96 7.82 4.79
CA LEU A 451 13.15 8.01 5.64
C LEU A 451 13.11 9.32 6.40
N ASP A 452 12.79 10.42 5.69
CA ASP A 452 12.91 11.76 6.24
C ASP A 452 11.57 12.34 6.70
N ASN A 453 10.44 11.70 6.39
CA ASN A 453 9.06 12.11 6.73
C ASN A 453 8.78 13.60 6.46
N GLU A 454 9.40 14.15 5.41
CA GLU A 454 9.42 15.60 5.13
C GLU A 454 8.02 16.22 5.05
N LEU A 455 7.00 15.46 4.60
CA LEU A 455 5.64 15.99 4.45
C LEU A 455 5.00 16.28 5.82
N ALA A 456 5.11 15.35 6.76
CA ALA A 456 4.61 15.53 8.12
C ALA A 456 5.41 16.57 8.90
N GLU A 457 6.74 16.61 8.69
CA GLU A 457 7.63 17.59 9.31
C GLU A 457 7.48 19.02 8.71
N GLY A 458 6.69 19.19 7.63
CA GLY A 458 6.53 20.46 6.94
C GLY A 458 7.79 20.93 6.20
N SER A 459 8.75 20.04 5.99
CA SER A 459 10.03 20.30 5.32
C SER A 459 10.06 19.87 3.85
N TYR A 460 8.96 19.30 3.32
CA TYR A 460 8.85 18.89 1.92
C TYR A 460 8.82 20.12 1.02
N LEU A 461 9.95 20.41 0.38
CA LEU A 461 10.09 21.59 -0.50
C LEU A 461 9.79 21.23 -1.97
N VAL A 462 8.96 22.05 -2.60
CA VAL A 462 8.73 22.09 -4.04
C VAL A 462 9.03 23.50 -4.54
N GLU A 463 9.96 23.65 -5.45
CA GLU A 463 10.40 24.96 -5.97
C GLU A 463 10.75 25.96 -4.84
N GLY A 464 11.33 25.44 -3.74
CA GLY A 464 11.71 26.24 -2.56
C GLY A 464 10.55 26.61 -1.64
N ARG A 465 9.33 26.13 -1.87
CA ARG A 465 8.14 26.38 -1.02
C ARG A 465 7.78 25.11 -0.25
N PRO A 466 7.47 25.19 1.05
CA PRO A 466 7.08 24.04 1.84
C PRO A 466 5.64 23.60 1.51
N ALA A 467 5.44 22.30 1.28
CA ALA A 467 4.13 21.68 1.21
C ALA A 467 3.70 21.28 2.63
N ALA A 468 3.09 22.19 3.36
CA ALA A 468 2.62 21.96 4.73
C ALA A 468 1.13 21.57 4.71
N VAL A 469 0.81 20.35 5.13
CA VAL A 469 -0.56 19.80 5.17
C VAL A 469 -1.49 20.68 6.00
N GLN A 470 -0.98 21.31 7.07
CA GLN A 470 -1.73 22.25 7.91
C GLN A 470 -2.28 23.48 7.16
N ASN A 471 -1.76 23.80 5.97
CA ASN A 471 -2.26 24.91 5.17
C ASN A 471 -3.55 24.57 4.41
N ILE A 472 -3.89 23.29 4.26
CA ILE A 472 -5.10 22.86 3.57
C ILE A 472 -6.31 23.23 4.41
N ARG A 473 -7.23 24.03 3.84
CA ARG A 473 -8.47 24.50 4.49
C ARG A 473 -9.74 23.85 3.98
N ALA A 474 -9.66 23.16 2.86
CA ALA A 474 -10.80 22.41 2.34
C ALA A 474 -11.22 21.30 3.33
N PRO A 475 -12.54 21.11 3.57
CA PRO A 475 -13.00 20.05 4.45
C PRO A 475 -12.56 18.69 3.93
N MET A 476 -12.22 17.78 4.86
CA MET A 476 -11.61 16.50 4.54
C MET A 476 -12.54 15.32 4.85
N PHE A 477 -12.57 14.35 3.93
CA PHE A 477 -13.11 13.02 4.17
C PHE A 477 -12.01 11.99 4.02
N VAL A 478 -11.69 11.28 5.11
CA VAL A 478 -10.52 10.39 5.14
C VAL A 478 -10.97 8.97 5.45
N VAL A 479 -10.68 8.04 4.55
CA VAL A 479 -11.02 6.63 4.70
C VAL A 479 -9.77 5.82 4.90
N SER A 480 -9.74 5.01 5.94
CA SER A 480 -8.72 3.99 6.17
C SER A 480 -9.34 2.62 6.38
N THR A 481 -8.54 1.56 6.40
CA THR A 481 -9.02 0.19 6.49
C THR A 481 -8.45 -0.54 7.72
N GLU A 482 -9.28 -1.36 8.41
CA GLU A 482 -8.92 -2.01 9.68
C GLU A 482 -7.67 -2.91 9.58
N ARG A 483 -7.45 -3.53 8.42
CA ARG A 483 -6.37 -4.51 8.19
C ARG A 483 -5.43 -4.06 7.08
N ASP A 484 -5.09 -2.79 7.10
CA ASP A 484 -4.15 -2.20 6.14
C ASP A 484 -2.70 -2.38 6.62
N HIS A 485 -1.91 -3.10 5.84
CA HIS A 485 -0.47 -3.32 6.09
C HIS A 485 0.41 -2.43 5.20
N VAL A 486 -0.20 -1.69 4.26
CA VAL A 486 0.48 -0.75 3.33
C VAL A 486 0.40 0.67 3.88
N ALA A 487 -0.80 1.08 4.31
CA ALA A 487 -1.09 2.36 4.93
C ALA A 487 -1.84 2.13 6.26
N PRO A 488 -1.16 1.71 7.34
CA PRO A 488 -1.80 1.40 8.60
C PRO A 488 -2.70 2.53 9.08
N TRP A 489 -3.92 2.20 9.52
CA TRP A 489 -4.90 3.21 9.87
C TRP A 489 -4.45 4.21 10.96
N PRO A 490 -3.59 3.83 11.95
CA PRO A 490 -3.07 4.82 12.88
C PRO A 490 -2.17 5.86 12.20
N SER A 491 -1.41 5.46 11.17
CA SER A 491 -0.62 6.40 10.35
C SER A 491 -1.52 7.33 9.54
N VAL A 492 -2.56 6.80 8.88
CA VAL A 492 -3.54 7.62 8.14
C VAL A 492 -4.30 8.56 9.09
N TYR A 493 -4.60 8.10 10.32
CA TYR A 493 -5.28 8.89 11.35
C TYR A 493 -4.50 10.16 11.75
N LYS A 494 -3.18 10.16 11.61
CA LYS A 494 -2.33 11.32 11.95
C LYS A 494 -2.66 12.59 11.18
N ILE A 495 -3.45 12.51 10.12
CA ILE A 495 -4.01 13.69 9.45
C ILE A 495 -4.76 14.61 10.43
N HIS A 496 -5.35 14.07 11.51
CA HIS A 496 -5.99 14.84 12.57
C HIS A 496 -5.02 15.75 13.33
N TYR A 497 -3.74 15.38 13.40
CA TYR A 497 -2.69 16.15 14.07
C TYR A 497 -1.99 17.11 13.12
N LEU A 498 -2.02 16.81 11.81
CA LEU A 498 -1.31 17.57 10.78
C LEU A 498 -2.18 18.65 10.13
N SER A 499 -3.51 18.57 10.25
CA SER A 499 -4.44 19.44 9.53
C SER A 499 -5.24 20.34 10.46
N ASP A 500 -5.39 21.61 10.07
CA ASP A 500 -6.28 22.61 10.66
C ASP A 500 -7.65 22.67 9.94
N ALA A 501 -8.03 21.64 9.19
CA ALA A 501 -9.34 21.54 8.52
C ALA A 501 -10.32 20.68 9.32
N ASP A 502 -11.59 20.79 8.98
CA ASP A 502 -12.62 19.86 9.41
C ASP A 502 -12.39 18.47 8.80
N VAL A 503 -12.39 17.42 9.62
CA VAL A 503 -12.08 16.05 9.20
C VAL A 503 -13.23 15.11 9.55
N THR A 504 -13.80 14.46 8.55
CA THR A 504 -14.64 13.25 8.73
C THR A 504 -13.76 12.04 8.49
N PHE A 505 -13.50 11.24 9.53
CA PHE A 505 -12.65 10.06 9.43
C PHE A 505 -13.50 8.79 9.45
N VAL A 506 -13.19 7.89 8.54
CA VAL A 506 -13.85 6.58 8.36
C VAL A 506 -12.83 5.47 8.48
N LEU A 507 -13.13 4.47 9.32
CA LEU A 507 -12.37 3.23 9.41
C LEU A 507 -13.26 2.08 8.95
N THR A 508 -13.01 1.55 7.75
CA THR A 508 -13.81 0.46 7.17
C THR A 508 -13.17 -0.90 7.37
N SER A 509 -14.00 -1.93 7.42
CA SER A 509 -13.53 -3.32 7.46
C SER A 509 -12.86 -3.72 6.15
N GLY A 510 -11.85 -4.60 6.24
CA GLY A 510 -11.09 -5.07 5.07
C GLY A 510 -9.63 -4.66 5.11
N GLY A 511 -8.92 -4.98 4.05
CA GLY A 511 -7.52 -4.58 3.81
C GLY A 511 -7.44 -3.42 2.82
N HIS A 512 -6.22 -3.01 2.48
CA HIS A 512 -5.88 -1.82 1.70
C HIS A 512 -6.76 -1.59 0.46
N ASN A 513 -6.95 -2.61 -0.35
CA ASN A 513 -7.74 -2.54 -1.58
C ASN A 513 -9.20 -2.92 -1.34
N ALA A 514 -9.42 -4.10 -0.73
CA ALA A 514 -10.75 -4.65 -0.52
C ALA A 514 -11.63 -3.81 0.44
N GLY A 515 -11.05 -3.01 1.34
CA GLY A 515 -11.80 -2.09 2.19
C GLY A 515 -12.26 -0.83 1.45
N ILE A 516 -11.52 -0.42 0.42
CA ILE A 516 -11.88 0.73 -0.43
C ILE A 516 -12.93 0.32 -1.46
N VAL A 517 -12.78 -0.83 -2.12
CA VAL A 517 -13.80 -1.44 -2.98
C VAL A 517 -14.87 -2.07 -2.07
N SER A 518 -15.90 -1.30 -1.79
CA SER A 518 -16.92 -1.62 -0.76
C SER A 518 -18.29 -1.14 -1.22
N GLU A 519 -18.78 -1.70 -2.31
CA GLU A 519 -20.05 -1.33 -2.95
C GLU A 519 -21.24 -1.52 -1.99
N PRO A 520 -22.32 -0.72 -2.15
CA PRO A 520 -23.56 -0.92 -1.42
C PRO A 520 -24.12 -2.34 -1.64
N GLY A 521 -24.49 -3.02 -0.56
CA GLY A 521 -24.97 -4.40 -0.61
C GLY A 521 -23.89 -5.47 -0.43
N HIS A 522 -22.64 -5.11 -0.38
CA HIS A 522 -21.54 -6.05 -0.06
C HIS A 522 -21.73 -6.66 1.34
N ARG A 523 -21.80 -7.98 1.42
CA ARG A 523 -22.09 -8.69 2.67
C ARG A 523 -20.93 -8.58 3.67
N GLY A 524 -21.25 -8.34 4.94
CA GLY A 524 -20.27 -8.31 6.04
C GLY A 524 -19.42 -7.06 6.10
N ARG A 525 -19.67 -6.06 5.27
CA ARG A 525 -19.02 -4.75 5.39
C ARG A 525 -19.58 -3.99 6.59
N ARG A 526 -18.69 -3.28 7.25
CA ARG A 526 -18.98 -2.35 8.34
C ARG A 526 -17.92 -1.28 8.37
N TYR A 527 -18.23 -0.16 8.97
CA TYR A 527 -17.27 0.92 9.18
C TYR A 527 -17.59 1.69 10.46
N ARG A 528 -16.60 2.44 10.93
CA ARG A 528 -16.76 3.46 11.97
C ARG A 528 -16.58 4.83 11.34
N ILE A 529 -17.29 5.83 11.86
CA ILE A 529 -17.23 7.20 11.35
C ILE A 529 -17.32 8.20 12.49
N ALA A 530 -16.50 9.22 12.45
CA ALA A 530 -16.62 10.38 13.34
C ALA A 530 -16.14 11.64 12.65
N TYR A 531 -16.74 12.75 13.00
CA TYR A 531 -16.41 14.09 12.55
C TYR A 531 -15.62 14.84 13.64
N LYS A 532 -14.61 15.61 13.23
CA LYS A 532 -13.83 16.52 14.05
C LYS A 532 -13.80 17.88 13.37
N ARG A 533 -14.20 18.90 14.10
CA ARG A 533 -14.00 20.29 13.67
C ARG A 533 -12.52 20.67 13.80
N TYR A 534 -12.12 21.67 13.03
CA TYR A 534 -10.74 22.19 13.05
C TYR A 534 -10.29 22.66 14.44
N ASP A 535 -11.20 23.14 15.29
CA ASP A 535 -10.94 23.66 16.63
C ASP A 535 -11.21 22.66 17.77
N ASP A 536 -11.66 21.42 17.46
CA ASP A 536 -11.84 20.36 18.44
C ASP A 536 -10.49 19.77 18.86
N LEU A 537 -10.41 19.31 20.11
CA LEU A 537 -9.24 18.58 20.60
C LEU A 537 -9.06 17.25 19.83
N CYS A 538 -7.81 16.97 19.47
CA CYS A 538 -7.48 15.67 18.87
C CYS A 538 -7.58 14.55 19.92
N ARG A 539 -8.16 13.43 19.52
CA ARG A 539 -8.18 12.17 20.28
C ARG A 539 -7.02 11.30 19.85
N THR A 540 -6.60 10.36 20.70
CA THR A 540 -5.74 9.28 20.25
C THR A 540 -6.50 8.35 19.31
N PRO A 541 -5.82 7.53 18.50
CA PRO A 541 -6.48 6.53 17.65
C PRO A 541 -7.40 5.59 18.45
N GLU A 542 -6.97 5.16 19.65
CA GLU A 542 -7.74 4.28 20.54
C GLU A 542 -9.00 4.98 21.08
N GLU A 543 -8.87 6.21 21.56
CA GLU A 543 -10.02 7.01 22.04
C GLU A 543 -11.02 7.29 20.90
N TRP A 544 -10.51 7.53 19.68
CA TRP A 544 -11.35 7.70 18.51
C TRP A 544 -12.08 6.40 18.17
N LEU A 545 -11.39 5.26 18.19
CA LEU A 545 -11.97 3.94 17.90
C LEU A 545 -13.12 3.58 18.85
N GLU A 546 -12.98 3.95 20.13
CA GLU A 546 -14.05 3.75 21.14
C GLU A 546 -15.25 4.67 20.92
N ALA A 547 -14.99 5.93 20.53
CA ALA A 547 -16.03 6.95 20.44
C ALA A 547 -16.75 6.99 19.08
N ALA A 548 -16.12 6.50 18.00
CA ALA A 548 -16.66 6.58 16.65
C ALA A 548 -17.91 5.70 16.47
N GLU A 549 -18.93 6.28 15.81
CA GLU A 549 -20.17 5.57 15.48
C GLU A 549 -19.87 4.38 14.56
N ARG A 550 -20.41 3.21 14.92
CA ARG A 550 -20.33 2.01 14.08
C ARG A 550 -21.56 1.92 13.19
N LYS A 551 -21.33 1.71 11.91
CA LYS A 551 -22.35 1.48 10.89
C LYS A 551 -22.09 0.18 10.13
N ASP A 552 -23.15 -0.53 9.78
CA ASP A 552 -23.09 -1.70 8.90
C ASP A 552 -23.24 -1.27 7.44
N GLY A 553 -22.61 -2.00 6.53
CA GLY A 553 -22.69 -1.75 5.08
C GLY A 553 -21.52 -0.93 4.54
N SER A 554 -21.78 -0.32 3.38
CA SER A 554 -20.78 0.43 2.60
C SER A 554 -20.61 1.86 3.09
N TRP A 555 -19.36 2.29 3.25
CA TRP A 555 -19.00 3.67 3.55
C TRP A 555 -19.25 4.63 2.35
N TRP A 556 -19.40 4.12 1.13
CA TRP A 556 -19.67 4.92 -0.07
C TRP A 556 -20.93 5.77 0.08
N ILE A 557 -21.95 5.23 0.76
CA ILE A 557 -23.21 5.94 1.04
C ILE A 557 -22.94 7.20 1.86
N SER A 558 -22.23 7.07 3.00
CA SER A 558 -21.90 8.23 3.84
C SER A 558 -20.97 9.22 3.15
N TRP A 559 -20.10 8.76 2.25
CA TRP A 559 -19.25 9.64 1.47
C TRP A 559 -20.04 10.46 0.44
N VAL A 560 -20.98 9.85 -0.28
CA VAL A 560 -21.87 10.56 -1.21
C VAL A 560 -22.72 11.59 -0.46
N GLU A 561 -23.31 11.23 0.68
CA GLU A 561 -24.05 12.17 1.53
C GLU A 561 -23.17 13.36 1.94
N TRP A 562 -21.94 13.10 2.33
CA TRP A 562 -20.97 14.12 2.71
C TRP A 562 -20.58 15.03 1.53
N LEU A 563 -20.34 14.46 0.35
CA LEU A 563 -20.04 15.23 -0.87
C LEU A 563 -21.20 16.16 -1.23
N LEU A 564 -22.44 15.70 -1.15
CA LEU A 564 -23.63 16.51 -1.40
C LEU A 564 -23.81 17.64 -0.38
N GLN A 565 -23.44 17.44 0.88
CA GLN A 565 -23.45 18.49 1.91
C GLN A 565 -22.40 19.58 1.64
N HIS A 566 -21.36 19.29 0.87
CA HIS A 566 -20.29 20.21 0.49
C HIS A 566 -20.40 20.67 -0.97
N SER A 567 -21.51 20.38 -1.63
CA SER A 567 -21.87 20.85 -2.97
C SER A 567 -22.95 21.94 -2.89
N ASP A 568 -23.09 22.72 -3.96
CA ASP A 568 -24.23 23.64 -4.14
C ASP A 568 -25.54 22.84 -4.12
N GLU A 569 -26.57 23.33 -3.46
CA GLU A 569 -27.88 22.69 -3.43
C GLU A 569 -28.51 22.60 -4.82
N GLN A 570 -28.16 23.53 -5.73
CA GLN A 570 -28.68 23.56 -7.08
C GLN A 570 -28.02 22.51 -7.97
N ARG A 571 -28.82 21.57 -8.44
CA ARG A 571 -28.40 20.65 -9.51
C ARG A 571 -28.31 21.40 -10.85
N VAL A 572 -27.39 20.95 -11.70
CA VAL A 572 -27.16 21.56 -13.02
C VAL A 572 -27.21 20.50 -14.12
N ALA A 573 -27.42 20.92 -15.35
CA ALA A 573 -27.28 20.02 -16.49
C ALA A 573 -25.85 19.51 -16.60
N PRO A 574 -25.64 18.22 -16.94
CA PRO A 574 -24.31 17.67 -17.12
C PRO A 574 -23.48 18.47 -18.13
N PRO A 575 -22.18 18.69 -17.88
CA PRO A 575 -21.32 19.36 -18.86
C PRO A 575 -21.14 18.49 -20.10
N ALA A 576 -20.86 19.13 -21.23
CA ALA A 576 -20.45 18.41 -22.44
C ALA A 576 -19.15 17.62 -22.20
N MET A 577 -18.93 16.56 -22.99
CA MET A 577 -17.69 15.82 -22.97
C MET A 577 -16.56 16.69 -23.51
N GLY A 578 -15.60 16.98 -22.61
CA GLY A 578 -14.50 17.89 -22.88
C GLY A 578 -14.88 19.35 -23.06
N ALA A 579 -13.90 20.19 -23.44
CA ALA A 579 -14.05 21.61 -23.73
C ALA A 579 -13.23 21.97 -24.97
N ALA A 580 -13.66 21.51 -26.14
CA ALA A 580 -12.90 21.62 -27.40
C ALA A 580 -12.47 23.07 -27.73
N LYS A 581 -13.29 24.08 -27.45
CA LYS A 581 -12.96 25.50 -27.64
C LYS A 581 -11.80 25.99 -26.75
N LYS A 582 -11.53 25.28 -25.65
CA LYS A 582 -10.44 25.57 -24.70
C LYS A 582 -9.25 24.60 -24.85
N GLY A 583 -9.22 23.77 -25.89
CA GLY A 583 -8.14 22.82 -26.15
C GLY A 583 -8.35 21.40 -25.59
N TYR A 584 -9.42 21.16 -24.86
CA TYR A 584 -9.74 19.88 -24.23
C TYR A 584 -10.84 19.15 -25.01
N ARG A 585 -10.52 18.65 -26.19
CA ARG A 585 -11.47 17.88 -27.02
C ARG A 585 -11.45 16.40 -26.66
N PRO A 586 -12.54 15.67 -26.82
CA PRO A 586 -12.51 14.21 -26.75
C PRO A 586 -11.47 13.60 -27.71
N LEU A 587 -10.69 12.66 -27.20
CA LEU A 587 -9.58 12.01 -27.91
C LEU A 587 -9.86 10.53 -28.21
N GLY A 588 -10.83 9.94 -27.52
CA GLY A 588 -11.22 8.54 -27.65
C GLY A 588 -12.09 8.11 -26.48
N GLU A 589 -12.68 6.93 -26.59
CA GLU A 589 -13.53 6.34 -25.55
C GLU A 589 -12.69 5.90 -24.32
N ALA A 590 -13.32 5.88 -23.12
CA ALA A 590 -12.80 5.19 -21.94
C ALA A 590 -12.67 3.68 -22.24
N PRO A 591 -11.71 3.02 -21.62
CA PRO A 591 -10.76 3.46 -20.59
C PRO A 591 -9.50 4.16 -21.14
N GLY A 592 -9.44 4.51 -22.41
CA GLY A 592 -8.30 5.12 -23.06
C GLY A 592 -7.23 4.11 -23.47
N THR A 593 -6.00 4.58 -23.67
CA THR A 593 -4.89 3.76 -24.19
C THR A 593 -3.78 3.52 -23.17
N TYR A 594 -3.57 4.43 -22.23
CA TYR A 594 -2.49 4.32 -21.24
C TYR A 594 -2.67 3.16 -20.28
N VAL A 595 -3.90 2.87 -19.90
CA VAL A 595 -4.25 1.74 -19.05
C VAL A 595 -3.93 0.38 -19.70
N LEU A 596 -3.91 0.29 -21.04
CA LEU A 596 -3.64 -0.93 -21.79
C LEU A 596 -2.13 -1.22 -21.93
N ALA A 597 -1.25 -0.24 -21.66
CA ALA A 597 0.20 -0.42 -21.75
C ALA A 597 0.71 -1.37 -20.66
N ARG A 598 1.50 -2.36 -21.05
CA ARG A 598 2.15 -3.37 -20.18
C ARG A 598 3.63 -3.09 -19.99
#